data_df9c12e703db3a302d006f84c66f0b56
#
_entry.id   df9c12e703db3a302d006f84c66f0b56
#
_cell.length_a   1.000
_cell.length_b   1.000
_cell.length_c   1.000
_cell.angle_alpha   90.00
_cell.angle_beta   90.00
_cell.angle_gamma   90.00
#
_symmetry.space_group_name_H-M   'P 1'
#
loop_
_entity.id
_entity.type
_entity.pdbx_description
1 polymer ?
#
loop_
_entity_poly.entity_id
_entity_poly.type
_entity_poly.pdbx_seq_one_letter_code
_entity_poly.pdbx_strand_id
1 'polypeptide(L)'
;MTMCFHDRHEWIDFLKASEVARRILADTSMIADAKKFVAKRMAPDPHQREYALMWQDLLSRSPAEIATALTEDSPRGRLLRETRPVFGKGLTSREVADLIAHPDVAAP
;
A
#
# COMPACT_ATOMS: atom_id res chain seq x y z
N MET A 1 -4.77 -19.95 3.64
CA MET A 1 -6.08 -19.32 3.44
C MET A 1 -6.06 -18.49 2.16
N THR A 2 -7.04 -18.70 1.30
CA THR A 2 -7.09 -18.01 0.01
C THR A 2 -7.84 -16.69 0.16
N MET A 3 -7.22 -15.58 -0.26
CA MET A 3 -7.89 -14.30 -0.29
C MET A 3 -8.93 -14.26 -1.40
N CYS A 4 -10.08 -13.68 -1.12
CA CYS A 4 -11.12 -13.42 -2.11
C CYS A 4 -11.14 -11.92 -2.45
N PHE A 5 -11.04 -11.60 -3.72
CA PHE A 5 -11.09 -10.23 -4.20
C PHE A 5 -12.44 -9.96 -4.85
N HIS A 6 -12.96 -8.74 -4.61
CA HIS A 6 -14.24 -8.32 -5.17
C HIS A 6 -14.17 -8.23 -6.69
N ASP A 7 -13.08 -7.67 -7.22
CA ASP A 7 -12.86 -7.50 -8.65
C ASP A 7 -11.36 -7.50 -8.98
N ARG A 8 -11.06 -7.35 -10.28
CA ARG A 8 -9.69 -7.33 -10.78
C ARG A 8 -8.90 -6.13 -10.24
N HIS A 9 -9.53 -4.98 -10.07
CA HIS A 9 -8.89 -3.77 -9.55
C HIS A 9 -8.38 -3.98 -8.11
N GLU A 10 -9.22 -4.55 -7.26
CA GLU A 10 -8.86 -4.88 -5.87
C GLU A 10 -7.70 -5.88 -5.83
N TRP A 11 -7.70 -6.87 -6.71
CA TRP A 11 -6.62 -7.84 -6.83
C TRP A 11 -5.30 -7.17 -7.24
N ILE A 12 -5.32 -6.27 -8.22
CA ILE A 12 -4.13 -5.53 -8.66
C ILE A 12 -3.61 -4.65 -7.52
N ASP A 13 -4.49 -3.97 -6.79
CA ASP A 13 -4.10 -3.17 -5.63
C ASP A 13 -3.39 -4.02 -4.58
N PHE A 14 -3.87 -5.24 -4.36
CA PHE A 14 -3.23 -6.17 -3.44
C PHE A 14 -1.84 -6.58 -3.92
N LEU A 15 -1.67 -6.90 -5.20
CA LEU A 15 -0.36 -7.26 -5.76
C LEU A 15 0.64 -6.12 -5.58
N LYS A 16 0.22 -4.89 -5.87
CA LYS A 16 1.06 -3.70 -5.69
C LYS A 16 1.43 -3.50 -4.22
N ALA A 17 0.47 -3.58 -3.32
CA ALA A 17 0.69 -3.38 -1.89
C ALA A 17 1.62 -4.45 -1.31
N SER A 18 1.49 -5.70 -1.76
CA SER A 18 2.37 -6.80 -1.36
C SER A 18 3.81 -6.54 -1.76
N GLU A 19 4.04 -6.02 -2.98
CA GLU A 19 5.38 -5.67 -3.44
C GLU A 19 5.95 -4.50 -2.64
N VAL A 20 5.14 -3.48 -2.36
CA VAL A 20 5.54 -2.35 -1.53
C VAL A 20 5.90 -2.82 -0.12
N ALA A 21 5.08 -3.69 0.48
CA ALA A 21 5.35 -4.25 1.79
C ALA A 21 6.69 -4.98 1.84
N ARG A 22 7.00 -5.78 0.82
CA ARG A 22 8.28 -6.47 0.69
C ARG A 22 9.44 -5.48 0.61
N ARG A 23 9.30 -4.43 -0.18
CA ARG A 23 10.34 -3.40 -0.36
C ARG A 23 10.58 -2.60 0.92
N ILE A 24 9.52 -2.27 1.67
CA ILE A 24 9.64 -1.57 2.96
C ILE A 24 10.50 -2.38 3.93
N LEU A 25 10.30 -3.69 3.99
CA LEU A 25 11.07 -4.56 4.87
C LEU A 25 12.54 -4.65 4.46
N ALA A 26 12.82 -4.53 3.16
CA ALA A 26 14.18 -4.53 2.63
C ALA A 26 14.86 -3.16 2.74
N ASP A 27 14.08 -2.07 2.64
CA ASP A 27 14.59 -0.69 2.67
C ASP A 27 13.61 0.21 3.42
N THR A 28 13.85 0.39 4.71
CA THR A 28 12.98 1.18 5.59
C THR A 28 13.00 2.67 5.28
N SER A 29 13.97 3.16 4.50
CA SER A 29 14.02 4.57 4.11
C SER A 29 12.82 4.99 3.28
N MET A 30 12.14 4.06 2.62
CA MET A 30 10.91 4.29 1.87
C MET A 30 9.78 4.84 2.73
N ILE A 31 9.80 4.55 4.03
CA ILE A 31 8.78 5.04 4.98
C ILE A 31 8.90 6.55 5.14
N ALA A 32 10.11 7.10 5.17
CA ALA A 32 10.32 8.55 5.24
C ALA A 32 9.71 9.27 4.03
N ASP A 33 9.84 8.69 2.84
CA ASP A 33 9.22 9.24 1.63
C ASP A 33 7.70 9.21 1.70
N ALA A 34 7.12 8.14 2.23
CA ALA A 34 5.69 8.04 2.43
C ALA A 34 5.18 9.09 3.42
N LYS A 35 5.90 9.33 4.51
CA LYS A 35 5.57 10.39 5.48
C LYS A 35 5.54 11.76 4.82
N LYS A 36 6.52 12.07 3.96
CA LYS A 36 6.56 13.32 3.22
C LYS A 36 5.38 13.44 2.26
N PHE A 37 5.05 12.36 1.57
CA PHE A 37 3.92 12.33 0.65
C PHE A 37 2.61 12.63 1.39
N VAL A 38 2.37 11.97 2.52
CA VAL A 38 1.17 12.21 3.33
C VAL A 38 1.10 13.66 3.79
N ALA A 39 2.19 14.21 4.30
CA ALA A 39 2.23 15.59 4.79
C ALA A 39 2.00 16.63 3.69
N LYS A 40 2.56 16.42 2.49
CA LYS A 40 2.52 17.40 1.40
C LYS A 40 1.33 17.24 0.46
N ARG A 41 0.86 16.01 0.26
CA ARG A 41 -0.15 15.71 -0.76
C ARG A 41 -1.51 15.32 -0.21
N MET A 42 -1.56 14.71 0.98
CA MET A 42 -2.81 14.23 1.56
C MET A 42 -3.34 15.16 2.65
N ALA A 43 -2.50 15.52 3.63
CA ALA A 43 -2.94 16.32 4.76
C ALA A 43 -3.55 17.68 4.37
N PRO A 44 -3.01 18.43 3.36
CA PRO A 44 -3.61 19.71 2.96
C PRO A 44 -4.92 19.57 2.20
N ASP A 45 -5.23 18.39 1.65
CA ASP A 45 -6.45 18.15 0.88
C ASP A 45 -7.62 17.82 1.82
N PRO A 46 -8.68 18.68 1.87
CA PRO A 46 -9.84 18.40 2.75
C PRO A 46 -10.50 17.05 2.49
N HIS A 47 -10.46 16.56 1.25
CA HIS A 47 -11.06 15.27 0.88
C HIS A 47 -10.24 14.08 1.34
N GLN A 48 -8.97 14.28 1.70
CA GLN A 48 -8.08 13.21 2.13
C GLN A 48 -7.62 13.32 3.58
N ARG A 49 -8.13 14.30 4.31
CA ARG A 49 -7.67 14.56 5.68
C ARG A 49 -7.81 13.35 6.60
N GLU A 50 -8.93 12.64 6.55
CA GLU A 50 -9.15 11.46 7.38
C GLU A 50 -8.15 10.34 7.03
N TYR A 51 -7.89 10.15 5.76
CA TYR A 51 -6.91 9.16 5.30
C TYR A 51 -5.50 9.57 5.68
N ALA A 52 -5.20 10.86 5.62
CA ALA A 52 -3.90 11.38 6.07
C ALA A 52 -3.65 11.08 7.54
N LEU A 53 -4.65 11.28 8.41
CA LEU A 53 -4.54 10.97 9.84
C LEU A 53 -4.33 9.48 10.07
N MET A 54 -5.07 8.64 9.37
CA MET A 54 -4.92 7.19 9.44
C MET A 54 -3.51 6.75 9.04
N TRP A 55 -3.00 7.31 7.94
CA TRP A 55 -1.66 7.00 7.46
C TRP A 55 -0.55 7.55 8.35
N GLN A 56 -0.72 8.73 8.93
CA GLN A 56 0.23 9.29 9.89
C GLN A 56 0.37 8.36 11.10
N ASP A 57 -0.74 7.84 11.62
CA ASP A 57 -0.71 6.87 12.71
C ASP A 57 0.02 5.59 12.30
N LEU A 58 -0.35 5.00 11.17
CA LEU A 58 0.27 3.75 10.70
C LEU A 58 1.76 3.92 10.44
N LEU A 59 2.16 5.03 9.79
CA LEU A 59 3.57 5.27 9.45
C LEU A 59 4.45 5.55 10.68
N SER A 60 3.85 5.80 11.85
CA SER A 60 4.59 5.93 13.12
C SER A 60 4.94 4.58 13.75
N ARG A 61 4.40 3.50 13.19
CA ARG A 61 4.60 2.14 13.72
C ARG A 61 5.82 1.48 13.08
N SER A 62 6.11 0.24 13.49
CA SER A 62 7.27 -0.49 12.96
C SER A 62 7.09 -0.84 11.47
N PRO A 63 8.18 -1.02 10.72
CA PRO A 63 8.09 -1.48 9.32
C PRO A 63 7.30 -2.78 9.16
N ALA A 64 7.44 -3.71 10.09
CA ALA A 64 6.70 -4.97 10.07
C ALA A 64 5.20 -4.75 10.24
N GLU A 65 4.79 -3.85 11.11
CA GLU A 65 3.37 -3.50 11.30
C GLU A 65 2.79 -2.83 10.06
N ILE A 66 3.56 -1.93 9.43
CA ILE A 66 3.13 -1.27 8.19
C ILE A 66 2.95 -2.32 7.07
N ALA A 67 3.91 -3.21 6.90
CA ALA A 67 3.86 -4.26 5.88
C ALA A 67 2.67 -5.20 6.10
N THR A 68 2.42 -5.60 7.35
CA THR A 68 1.28 -6.45 7.70
C THR A 68 -0.05 -5.76 7.39
N ALA A 69 -0.18 -4.48 7.75
CA ALA A 69 -1.40 -3.72 7.51
C ALA A 69 -1.71 -3.58 6.01
N LEU A 70 -0.68 -3.37 5.19
CA LEU A 70 -0.83 -3.24 3.73
C LEU A 70 -1.38 -4.50 3.06
N THR A 71 -1.17 -5.67 3.66
CA THR A 71 -1.55 -6.96 3.07
C THR A 71 -2.63 -7.67 3.87
N GLU A 72 -3.25 -6.99 4.82
CA GLU A 72 -4.30 -7.57 5.67
C GLU A 72 -5.57 -7.84 4.87
N ASP A 73 -6.13 -9.04 5.05
CA ASP A 73 -7.40 -9.42 4.46
C ASP A 73 -8.55 -8.93 5.35
N SER A 74 -8.88 -7.64 5.21
CA SER A 74 -9.89 -6.97 6.02
C SER A 74 -10.40 -5.72 5.31
N PRO A 75 -11.55 -5.16 5.71
CA PRO A 75 -12.00 -3.85 5.21
C PRO A 75 -10.98 -2.76 5.42
N ARG A 76 -10.28 -2.75 6.56
CA ARG A 76 -9.20 -1.79 6.83
C ARG A 76 -8.04 -1.98 5.86
N GLY A 77 -7.62 -3.21 5.61
CA GLY A 77 -6.56 -3.52 4.65
C GLY A 77 -6.90 -3.03 3.26
N ARG A 78 -8.14 -3.23 2.81
CA ARG A 78 -8.60 -2.72 1.52
C ARG A 78 -8.56 -1.19 1.47
N LEU A 79 -9.02 -0.52 2.51
CA LEU A 79 -8.99 0.95 2.57
C LEU A 79 -7.55 1.48 2.54
N LEU A 80 -6.65 0.84 3.26
CA LEU A 80 -5.24 1.21 3.25
C LEU A 80 -4.63 1.06 1.85
N ARG A 81 -4.95 -0.02 1.15
CA ARG A 81 -4.47 -0.22 -0.23
C ARG A 81 -5.02 0.81 -1.20
N GLU A 82 -6.30 1.18 -1.07
CA GLU A 82 -6.95 2.18 -1.93
C GLU A 82 -6.39 3.60 -1.72
N THR A 83 -6.00 3.92 -0.49
CA THR A 83 -5.56 5.27 -0.10
C THR A 83 -4.04 5.37 0.04
N ARG A 84 -3.31 4.34 -0.35
CA ARG A 84 -1.88 4.20 -0.13
C ARG A 84 -1.07 5.40 -0.65
N PRO A 85 -0.21 6.01 0.19
CA PRO A 85 0.75 7.01 -0.27
C PRO A 85 1.85 6.36 -1.11
N VAL A 86 2.64 7.17 -1.78
CA VAL A 86 3.80 6.69 -2.54
C VAL A 86 4.95 6.41 -1.56
N PHE A 87 5.44 5.19 -1.61
CA PHE A 87 6.62 4.72 -0.87
C PHE A 87 7.83 4.72 -1.81
N GLY A 88 8.86 5.47 -1.46
CA GLY A 88 10.04 5.58 -2.30
C GLY A 88 9.71 6.18 -3.66
N LYS A 89 10.14 5.53 -4.73
CA LYS A 89 9.87 5.95 -6.12
C LYS A 89 8.54 5.43 -6.66
N GLY A 90 7.84 4.60 -5.90
CA GLY A 90 6.65 3.90 -6.37
C GLY A 90 6.98 2.75 -7.33
N LEU A 91 5.93 2.20 -7.93
CA LEU A 91 6.06 1.10 -8.90
C LEU A 91 5.95 1.65 -10.31
N THR A 92 6.84 1.18 -11.20
CA THR A 92 6.75 1.51 -12.62
C THR A 92 5.63 0.69 -13.28
N SER A 93 5.15 1.14 -14.44
CA SER A 93 4.16 0.40 -15.22
C SER A 93 4.65 -1.00 -15.59
N ARG A 94 5.95 -1.14 -15.89
CA ARG A 94 6.56 -2.43 -16.21
C ARG A 94 6.56 -3.36 -15.00
N GLU A 95 6.91 -2.83 -13.82
CA GLU A 95 6.88 -3.61 -12.59
C GLU A 95 5.47 -4.11 -12.27
N VAL A 96 4.46 -3.27 -12.47
CA VAL A 96 3.06 -3.66 -12.28
C VAL A 96 2.67 -4.74 -13.28
N ALA A 97 3.06 -4.60 -14.56
CA ALA A 97 2.78 -5.61 -15.57
C ALA A 97 3.42 -6.96 -15.20
N ASP A 98 4.63 -6.96 -14.68
CA ASP A 98 5.32 -8.18 -14.23
C ASP A 98 4.59 -8.84 -13.05
N LEU A 99 4.08 -8.05 -12.10
CA LEU A 99 3.29 -8.57 -10.99
C LEU A 99 2.00 -9.25 -11.46
N ILE A 100 1.34 -8.67 -12.46
CA ILE A 100 0.11 -9.22 -13.06
C ILE A 100 0.43 -10.50 -13.82
N ALA A 101 1.55 -10.55 -14.53
CA ALA A 101 1.96 -11.71 -15.31
C ALA A 101 2.39 -12.89 -14.44
N HIS A 102 2.95 -12.61 -13.26
CA HIS A 102 3.46 -13.64 -12.33
C HIS A 102 2.93 -13.40 -10.91
N PRO A 103 1.60 -13.50 -10.71
CA PRO A 103 1.00 -13.13 -9.43
C PRO A 103 1.24 -14.20 -8.35
N ASP A 104 1.47 -13.73 -7.11
CA ASP A 104 1.58 -14.61 -5.94
C ASP A 104 0.22 -15.15 -5.49
N VAL A 105 -0.87 -14.43 -5.82
CA VAL A 105 -2.25 -14.83 -5.53
C VAL A 105 -3.05 -14.82 -6.82
N ALA A 106 -3.93 -15.80 -6.97
CA ALA A 106 -4.74 -15.97 -8.16
C ALA A 106 -5.71 -14.80 -8.36
N ALA A 107 -5.92 -14.41 -9.62
CA ALA A 107 -6.94 -13.44 -10.00
C ALA A 107 -8.35 -13.94 -9.68
N PRO A 108 -9.28 -13.03 -9.39
CA PRO A 108 -10.67 -13.38 -9.15
C PRO A 108 -11.36 -13.88 -10.42
#